data_f7a1fbcef167ba9160d8527ba99e9e0f
#
_entry.id   f7a1fbcef167ba9160d8527ba99e9e0f
#
_cell.length_a   1.000
_cell.length_b   1.000
_cell.length_c   1.000
_cell.angle_alpha   90.00
_cell.angle_beta   90.00
_cell.angle_gamma   90.00
#
_symmetry.space_group_name_H-M   'P 1'
#
loop_
_entity.id
_entity.type
_entity.pdbx_description
1 polymer ?
#
loop_
_entity_poly.entity_id
_entity_poly.type
_entity_poly.pdbx_seq_one_letter_code
_entity_poly.pdbx_strand_id
1 'polypeptide(L)'
;MITCRYGQVFIVDLWCFMLIEMDSELFCKRLKEIRTQRKMTQHDISEKTGIPSTSISHIEAGSRKPSLENFYKLVVVLNVSSDYLLGRTDQYSDLGTDPIAKSIQALPETEREMIQKFILSLQK
;
A
#
# COMPACT_ATOMS: atom_id res chain seq x y z
N MET A 1 -28.96 -11.95 10.97
CA MET A 1 -27.73 -11.90 10.21
C MET A 1 -27.09 -10.53 10.28
N ILE A 2 -25.84 -10.50 10.59
CA ILE A 2 -25.25 -9.28 11.05
C ILE A 2 -24.02 -8.98 10.24
N THR A 3 -24.03 -7.84 9.62
CA THR A 3 -22.87 -7.35 8.89
C THR A 3 -22.34 -6.12 9.59
N CYS A 4 -21.06 -6.10 9.85
CA CYS A 4 -20.38 -4.93 10.39
C CYS A 4 -20.11 -3.89 9.29
N ARG A 5 -20.93 -3.88 8.26
CA ARG A 5 -20.78 -2.93 7.17
C ARG A 5 -21.70 -1.74 7.37
N TYR A 6 -21.12 -0.55 7.39
CA TYR A 6 -21.82 0.73 7.19
C TYR A 6 -23.12 0.92 7.98
N GLY A 7 -22.99 1.19 9.25
CA GLY A 7 -24.11 1.65 10.06
C GLY A 7 -25.16 0.63 10.43
N GLN A 8 -24.93 -0.63 10.14
CA GLN A 8 -25.79 -1.68 10.66
C GLN A 8 -25.32 -2.08 12.04
N VAL A 9 -26.06 -1.65 13.02
CA VAL A 9 -25.76 -1.88 14.41
C VAL A 9 -26.69 -2.99 14.90
N PHE A 10 -26.10 -4.08 15.36
CA PHE A 10 -26.83 -5.20 15.93
C PHE A 10 -26.18 -5.67 17.22
N ILE A 11 -26.86 -6.54 17.92
CA ILE A 11 -26.45 -7.09 19.21
C ILE A 11 -25.05 -7.72 19.18
N VAL A 12 -24.55 -8.07 18.00
CA VAL A 12 -23.21 -8.65 17.82
C VAL A 12 -22.13 -7.63 17.49
N ASP A 13 -22.38 -6.36 17.71
CA ASP A 13 -21.35 -5.33 17.54
C ASP A 13 -20.10 -5.59 18.38
N LEU A 14 -20.29 -6.15 19.57
CA LEU A 14 -19.18 -6.60 20.41
C LEU A 14 -18.33 -7.66 19.73
N TRP A 15 -18.95 -8.58 19.02
CA TRP A 15 -18.25 -9.60 18.25
C TRP A 15 -17.50 -8.99 17.07
N CYS A 16 -18.14 -8.08 16.36
CA CYS A 16 -17.49 -7.33 15.29
C CYS A 16 -16.35 -6.48 15.81
N PHE A 17 -16.55 -5.83 16.95
CA PHE A 17 -15.52 -5.03 17.58
C PHE A 17 -14.30 -5.89 17.99
N MET A 18 -14.54 -7.10 18.47
CA MET A 18 -13.46 -8.03 18.80
C MET A 18 -12.77 -8.61 17.56
N LEU A 19 -13.45 -8.64 16.41
CA LEU A 19 -12.90 -9.20 15.18
C LEU A 19 -12.25 -8.14 14.27
N ILE A 20 -12.50 -6.86 14.54
CA ILE A 20 -11.89 -5.77 13.79
C ILE A 20 -10.55 -5.43 14.43
N GLU A 21 -9.56 -6.26 14.19
CA GLU A 21 -8.19 -5.99 14.57
C GLU A 21 -7.32 -5.86 13.33
N MET A 22 -6.42 -4.90 13.36
CA MET A 22 -5.41 -4.79 12.33
C MET A 22 -4.41 -5.93 12.49
N ASP A 23 -4.18 -6.67 11.44
CA ASP A 23 -3.16 -7.71 11.44
C ASP A 23 -1.77 -7.07 11.41
N SER A 24 -1.21 -6.90 12.60
CA SER A 24 0.09 -6.27 12.77
C SER A 24 1.23 -7.11 12.19
N GLU A 25 1.11 -8.44 12.23
CA GLU A 25 2.11 -9.32 11.65
C GLU A 25 2.14 -9.21 10.13
N LEU A 26 0.98 -9.20 9.52
CA LEU A 26 0.84 -9.02 8.07
C LEU A 26 1.39 -7.65 7.64
N PHE A 27 1.08 -6.60 8.40
CA PHE A 27 1.60 -5.27 8.15
C PHE A 27 3.13 -5.25 8.15
N CYS A 28 3.75 -5.77 9.19
CA CYS A 28 5.22 -5.81 9.32
C CYS A 28 5.86 -6.62 8.19
N LYS A 29 5.28 -7.77 7.88
CA LYS A 29 5.76 -8.63 6.80
C LYS A 29 5.70 -7.92 5.46
N ARG A 30 4.55 -7.34 5.11
CA ARG A 30 4.37 -6.61 3.85
C ARG A 30 5.27 -5.39 3.74
N LEU A 31 5.43 -4.64 4.84
CA LEU A 31 6.33 -3.49 4.87
C LEU A 31 7.76 -3.89 4.54
N LYS A 32 8.26 -4.94 5.17
CA LYS A 32 9.61 -5.45 4.93
C LYS A 32 9.77 -6.02 3.52
N GLU A 33 8.79 -6.75 3.04
CA GLU A 33 8.79 -7.32 1.68
C GLU A 33 8.87 -6.22 0.63
N ILE A 34 8.03 -5.19 0.75
CA ILE A 34 8.01 -4.08 -0.20
C ILE A 34 9.34 -3.33 -0.18
N ARG A 35 9.86 -3.04 1.02
CA ARG A 35 11.17 -2.39 1.15
C ARG A 35 12.26 -3.19 0.43
N THR A 36 12.27 -4.49 0.65
CA THR A 36 13.25 -5.38 0.02
C THR A 36 13.08 -5.43 -1.50
N GLN A 37 11.83 -5.50 -1.98
CA GLN A 37 11.54 -5.46 -3.42
C GLN A 37 12.00 -4.15 -4.07
N ARG A 38 11.91 -3.03 -3.34
CA ARG A 38 12.40 -1.72 -3.79
C ARG A 38 13.91 -1.58 -3.66
N LYS A 39 14.60 -2.62 -3.16
CA LYS A 39 16.05 -2.62 -2.93
C LYS A 39 16.50 -1.47 -2.00
N MET A 40 15.68 -1.16 -1.02
CA MET A 40 15.95 -0.10 -0.04
C MET A 40 16.37 -0.70 1.29
N THR A 41 17.36 -0.08 1.91
CA THR A 41 17.73 -0.40 3.30
C THR A 41 16.84 0.38 4.28
N GLN A 42 16.83 -0.01 5.54
CA GLN A 42 16.16 0.76 6.60
C GLN A 42 16.72 2.18 6.69
N HIS A 43 18.01 2.33 6.45
CA HIS A 43 18.68 3.63 6.42
C HIS A 43 18.18 4.49 5.26
N ASP A 44 18.01 3.92 4.08
CA ASP A 44 17.48 4.63 2.91
C ASP A 44 16.07 5.19 3.19
N ILE A 45 15.22 4.40 3.82
CA ILE A 45 13.88 4.86 4.22
C ILE A 45 14.00 5.97 5.27
N SER A 46 14.90 5.82 6.23
CA SER A 46 15.15 6.82 7.25
C SER A 46 15.53 8.17 6.62
N GLU A 47 16.42 8.17 5.67
CA GLU A 47 16.83 9.40 4.97
C GLU A 47 15.68 10.05 4.20
N LYS A 48 14.85 9.24 3.53
CA LYS A 48 13.74 9.75 2.72
C LYS A 48 12.54 10.21 3.53
N THR A 49 12.29 9.61 4.68
CA THR A 49 11.11 9.91 5.51
C THR A 49 11.41 10.83 6.67
N GLY A 50 12.66 10.90 7.11
CA GLY A 50 13.04 11.56 8.35
C GLY A 50 12.72 10.75 9.61
N ILE A 51 12.24 9.52 9.47
CA ILE A 51 11.98 8.63 10.60
C ILE A 51 13.31 7.99 11.00
N PRO A 52 13.68 7.98 12.28
CA PRO A 52 14.92 7.31 12.72
C PRO A 52 14.95 5.84 12.28
N SER A 53 16.11 5.35 11.83
CA SER A 53 16.27 3.96 11.39
C SER A 53 15.95 2.96 12.49
N THR A 54 16.22 3.31 13.75
CA THR A 54 15.82 2.50 14.90
C THR A 54 14.31 2.35 15.00
N SER A 55 13.57 3.43 14.76
CA SER A 55 12.10 3.39 14.74
C SER A 55 11.58 2.52 13.61
N ILE A 56 12.16 2.60 12.42
CA ILE A 56 11.80 1.75 11.28
C ILE A 56 12.05 0.28 11.62
N SER A 57 13.18 -0.02 12.24
CA SER A 57 13.51 -1.38 12.69
C SER A 57 12.49 -1.92 13.68
N HIS A 58 12.06 -1.11 14.65
CA HIS A 58 11.03 -1.48 15.62
C HIS A 58 9.66 -1.67 14.96
N ILE A 59 9.33 -0.86 13.98
CA ILE A 59 8.07 -0.99 13.22
C ILE A 59 8.06 -2.31 12.43
N GLU A 60 9.15 -2.62 11.73
CA GLU A 60 9.28 -3.86 10.96
C GLU A 60 9.30 -5.11 11.86
N ALA A 61 9.84 -4.99 13.05
CA ALA A 61 9.86 -6.08 14.03
C ALA A 61 8.51 -6.29 14.74
N GLY A 62 7.58 -5.34 14.58
CA GLY A 62 6.27 -5.41 15.24
C GLY A 62 6.25 -4.94 16.68
N SER A 63 7.39 -4.45 17.20
CA SER A 63 7.47 -3.95 18.57
C SER A 63 6.91 -2.54 18.72
N ARG A 64 6.69 -1.82 17.64
CA ARG A 64 6.17 -0.46 17.64
C ARG A 64 5.24 -0.24 16.45
N LYS A 65 4.12 0.42 16.71
CA LYS A 65 3.20 0.84 15.64
C LYS A 65 3.59 2.23 15.16
N PRO A 66 3.59 2.49 13.85
CA PRO A 66 3.87 3.84 13.35
C PRO A 66 2.72 4.78 13.72
N SER A 67 3.04 6.05 13.92
CA SER A 67 2.02 7.10 13.96
C SER A 67 1.39 7.25 12.58
N LEU A 68 0.21 7.88 12.50
CA LEU A 68 -0.46 8.12 11.24
C LEU A 68 0.44 8.91 10.26
N GLU A 69 1.15 9.89 10.77
CA GLU A 69 2.09 10.68 9.96
C GLU A 69 3.24 9.82 9.41
N ASN A 70 3.84 9.00 10.27
CA ASN A 70 4.92 8.11 9.85
C ASN A 70 4.40 7.06 8.86
N PHE A 71 3.21 6.53 9.08
CA PHE A 71 2.56 5.61 8.15
C PHE A 71 2.37 6.26 6.77
N TYR A 72 1.88 7.50 6.73
CA TYR A 72 1.72 8.25 5.50
C TYR A 72 3.05 8.40 4.74
N LYS A 73 4.10 8.78 5.46
CA LYS A 73 5.44 8.92 4.88
C LYS A 73 5.95 7.60 4.28
N LEU A 74 5.74 6.49 4.99
CA LEU A 74 6.13 5.16 4.51
C LEU A 74 5.37 4.77 3.24
N VAL A 75 4.07 5.00 3.20
CA VAL A 75 3.22 4.72 2.04
C VAL A 75 3.71 5.50 0.81
N VAL A 76 4.00 6.78 0.98
CA VAL A 76 4.45 7.64 -0.11
C VAL A 76 5.84 7.22 -0.62
N VAL A 77 6.79 7.02 0.28
CA VAL A 77 8.17 6.67 -0.09
C VAL A 77 8.24 5.29 -0.76
N LEU A 78 7.49 4.33 -0.24
CA LEU A 78 7.44 2.98 -0.80
C LEU A 78 6.53 2.87 -2.02
N ASN A 79 5.76 3.91 -2.31
CA ASN A 79 4.80 3.93 -3.42
C ASN A 79 3.90 2.69 -3.44
N VAL A 80 3.23 2.45 -2.33
CA VAL A 80 2.39 1.27 -2.13
C VAL A 80 1.01 1.70 -1.64
N SER A 81 0.01 0.88 -1.92
CA SER A 81 -1.35 1.12 -1.41
C SER A 81 -1.38 0.97 0.11
N SER A 82 -1.99 1.94 0.80
CA SER A 82 -2.22 1.87 2.24
C SER A 82 -3.12 0.69 2.60
N ASP A 83 -4.11 0.38 1.77
CA ASP A 83 -5.01 -0.75 1.99
C ASP A 83 -4.26 -2.08 1.93
N TYR A 84 -3.30 -2.21 1.04
CA TYR A 84 -2.45 -3.39 0.96
C TYR A 84 -1.58 -3.55 2.22
N LEU A 85 -0.95 -2.48 2.67
CA LEU A 85 -0.14 -2.51 3.89
C LEU A 85 -0.98 -2.84 5.13
N LEU A 86 -2.20 -2.32 5.20
CA LEU A 86 -3.10 -2.59 6.32
C LEU A 86 -3.77 -3.96 6.27
N GLY A 87 -3.56 -4.73 5.19
CA GLY A 87 -4.16 -6.04 5.04
C GLY A 87 -5.62 -6.04 4.62
N ARG A 88 -6.13 -4.89 4.17
CA ARG A 88 -7.52 -4.77 3.70
C ARG A 88 -7.74 -5.33 2.30
N THR A 89 -6.68 -5.48 1.55
CA THR A 89 -6.69 -6.09 0.22
C THR A 89 -5.43 -6.93 0.03
N ASP A 90 -5.55 -8.01 -0.70
CA ASP A 90 -4.42 -8.84 -1.10
C ASP A 90 -3.86 -8.43 -2.46
N GLN A 91 -4.53 -7.49 -3.12
CA GLN A 91 -4.06 -6.99 -4.40
C GLN A 91 -2.97 -5.94 -4.18
N TYR A 92 -1.78 -6.30 -4.58
CA TYR A 92 -0.67 -5.38 -4.63
C TYR A 92 -0.87 -4.45 -5.82
N SER A 93 -1.14 -3.19 -5.53
CA SER A 93 -1.16 -2.16 -6.55
C SER A 93 -0.10 -1.12 -6.22
N ASP A 94 0.83 -0.93 -7.12
CA ASP A 94 1.68 0.24 -7.09
C ASP A 94 0.81 1.48 -7.32
N LEU A 95 0.95 2.47 -6.44
CA LEU A 95 0.30 3.77 -6.66
C LEU A 95 0.84 4.35 -7.98
N GLY A 96 -0.03 4.48 -8.95
CA GLY A 96 0.32 5.01 -10.26
C GLY A 96 0.49 3.98 -11.37
N THR A 97 0.34 2.69 -11.09
CA THR A 97 0.28 1.68 -12.14
C THR A 97 -1.11 1.06 -12.20
N ASP A 98 -1.96 1.70 -12.97
CA ASP A 98 -3.22 1.15 -13.40
C ASP A 98 -2.94 -0.17 -14.19
N PRO A 99 -3.77 -1.22 -14.05
CA PRO A 99 -3.67 -2.42 -14.88
C PRO A 99 -3.62 -2.14 -16.38
N ILE A 100 -4.34 -1.12 -16.83
CA ILE A 100 -4.32 -0.65 -18.22
C ILE A 100 -2.93 -0.11 -18.57
N ALA A 101 -2.31 0.67 -17.71
CA ALA A 101 -0.97 1.20 -17.92
C ALA A 101 0.07 0.09 -18.02
N LYS A 102 -0.03 -0.94 -17.18
CA LYS A 102 0.84 -2.13 -17.26
C LYS A 102 0.67 -2.87 -18.57
N SER A 103 -0.56 -3.03 -19.02
CA SER A 103 -0.85 -3.69 -20.31
C SER A 103 -0.26 -2.90 -21.47
N ILE A 104 -0.35 -1.59 -21.43
CA ILE A 104 0.24 -0.70 -22.44
C ILE A 104 1.77 -0.79 -22.44
N GLN A 105 2.39 -0.84 -21.26
CA GLN A 105 3.85 -0.96 -21.14
C GLN A 105 4.39 -2.30 -21.63
N ALA A 106 3.58 -3.35 -21.59
CA ALA A 106 3.94 -4.67 -22.10
C ALA A 106 3.89 -4.79 -23.62
N LEU A 107 3.29 -3.80 -24.31
CA LEU A 107 3.17 -3.80 -25.75
C LEU A 107 4.50 -3.39 -26.44
N PRO A 108 4.74 -3.85 -27.69
CA PRO A 108 5.85 -3.36 -28.49
C PRO A 108 5.78 -1.85 -28.67
N GLU A 109 6.92 -1.23 -28.85
CA GLU A 109 7.03 0.23 -28.93
C GLU A 109 6.17 0.85 -30.04
N THR A 110 6.08 0.17 -31.18
CA THR A 110 5.25 0.60 -32.31
C THR A 110 3.77 0.69 -31.95
N GLU A 111 3.29 -0.30 -31.22
CA GLU A 111 1.88 -0.34 -30.78
C GLU A 111 1.63 0.69 -29.69
N ARG A 112 2.59 0.90 -28.82
CA ARG A 112 2.54 1.95 -27.78
C ARG A 112 2.39 3.33 -28.39
N GLU A 113 3.17 3.63 -29.42
CA GLU A 113 3.10 4.91 -30.12
C GLU A 113 1.73 5.13 -30.77
N MET A 114 1.15 4.08 -31.36
CA MET A 114 -0.18 4.15 -31.96
C MET A 114 -1.24 4.51 -30.92
N ILE A 115 -1.21 3.84 -29.75
CA ILE A 115 -2.13 4.10 -28.68
C ILE A 115 -1.96 5.51 -28.14
N GLN A 116 -0.72 5.96 -28.01
CA GLN A 116 -0.40 7.30 -27.52
C GLN A 116 -0.93 8.39 -28.46
N LYS A 117 -0.75 8.20 -29.75
CA LYS A 117 -1.29 9.10 -30.79
C LYS A 117 -2.83 9.12 -30.75
N PHE A 118 -3.44 7.96 -30.57
CA PHE A 118 -4.91 7.85 -30.45
C PHE A 118 -5.43 8.62 -29.25
N ILE A 119 -4.81 8.45 -28.08
CA ILE A 119 -5.18 9.16 -26.85
C ILE A 119 -5.03 10.67 -27.03
N LEU A 120 -3.92 11.13 -27.62
CA LEU A 120 -3.69 12.54 -27.88
C LEU A 120 -4.73 13.12 -28.85
N SER A 121 -5.20 12.33 -29.81
CA SER A 121 -6.23 12.78 -30.74
C SER A 121 -7.60 12.98 -30.06
N LEU A 122 -7.87 12.28 -28.97
CA LEU A 122 -9.11 12.41 -28.21
C LEU A 122 -9.13 13.62 -27.26
N GLN A 123 -7.98 14.22 -27.01
CA GLN A 123 -7.84 15.33 -26.06
C GLN A 123 -8.09 16.70 -26.69
N LYS A 124 -8.57 16.74 -27.89
CA LYS A 124 -8.90 18.01 -28.58
C LYS A 124 -10.25 18.56 -28.13
#